data_58e121291d35f50dbda50d8b00516f57
#
_entry.id   58e121291d35f50dbda50d8b00516f57
#
_cell.length_a   1.000
_cell.length_b   1.000
_cell.length_c   1.000
_cell.angle_alpha   90.00
_cell.angle_beta   90.00
_cell.angle_gamma   90.00
#
_symmetry.space_group_name_H-M   'P 1'
#
loop_
_entity.id
_entity.type
_entity.pdbx_description
1 polymer ?
#
loop_
_entity_poly.entity_id
_entity_poly.type
_entity_poly.pdbx_seq_one_letter_code
_entity_poly.pdbx_strand_id
1 'polypeptide(L)'
;GRVFVAAQIDNSVKTPLNEQLDRLGAVISRISYVLAVLIILGRLISYFHLNDVHAVYWVDIAAYVLQSIMIAITVVVMAVPEGLPMSVTLSLALSMRRMLQTNNLVRKMHACETMGATTVICTDKTGTLTQNQMRIADTRFYGLDDTSLNTDDEQALIDEGLAVNSTAMLGQEPNSDKPKVLGNPTEGALLIWMQERKRDYAALREAAPVMNQLTFSTERKYMATEVSSAVIPGARILYVKGAPEIVCSMCAHIRGNVSHTEIDSQLAAYQSQAMRTLGFAYQILQDGETWLEEGRCVAKNLTFLGIAAIADPVRFDVPAAVAACMSA
;
A
#
# COMPACT_ATOMS: atom_id res chain seq x y z
N GLY A 1 -13.29 1.89 19.55
CA GLY A 1 -14.34 2.62 18.93
C GLY A 1 -15.16 1.85 17.89
N ARG A 2 -15.79 2.55 16.96
CA ARG A 2 -16.71 1.98 15.95
C ARG A 2 -16.10 0.88 15.09
N VAL A 3 -14.81 0.97 14.77
CA VAL A 3 -14.08 -0.06 13.99
C VAL A 3 -13.98 -1.38 14.76
N PHE A 4 -13.80 -1.33 16.07
CA PHE A 4 -13.74 -2.53 16.92
C PHE A 4 -15.10 -3.23 16.96
N VAL A 5 -16.19 -2.47 17.09
CA VAL A 5 -17.57 -3.00 17.08
C VAL A 5 -17.92 -3.59 15.71
N ALA A 6 -17.55 -2.91 14.62
CA ALA A 6 -17.76 -3.42 13.25
C ALA A 6 -16.96 -4.73 12.99
N ALA A 7 -15.76 -4.86 13.58
CA ALA A 7 -14.95 -6.08 13.48
C ALA A 7 -15.48 -7.25 14.32
N GLN A 8 -16.37 -6.97 15.30
CA GLN A 8 -17.04 -7.99 16.12
C GLN A 8 -18.38 -8.48 15.55
N ILE A 9 -18.92 -7.80 14.52
CA ILE A 9 -20.12 -8.26 13.85
C ILE A 9 -19.78 -9.58 13.15
N ASP A 10 -20.27 -10.66 13.74
CA ASP A 10 -20.13 -12.01 13.20
C ASP A 10 -21.12 -12.17 12.06
N ASN A 11 -20.76 -11.63 10.91
CA ASN A 11 -21.43 -11.95 9.65
C ASN A 11 -21.04 -13.39 9.32
N SER A 12 -21.86 -14.34 9.74
CA SER A 12 -21.80 -15.75 9.36
C SER A 12 -22.19 -15.93 7.88
N VAL A 13 -21.48 -15.23 7.01
CA VAL A 13 -21.59 -15.44 5.57
C VAL A 13 -21.04 -16.84 5.31
N LYS A 14 -21.88 -17.73 4.75
CA LYS A 14 -21.43 -19.07 4.33
C LYS A 14 -20.30 -18.93 3.33
N THR A 15 -19.24 -19.68 3.55
CA THR A 15 -18.11 -19.69 2.61
C THR A 15 -18.49 -20.41 1.31
N PRO A 16 -17.85 -20.10 0.17
CA PRO A 16 -18.12 -20.76 -1.12
C PRO A 16 -18.01 -22.29 -1.02
N LEU A 17 -17.07 -22.81 -0.25
CA LEU A 17 -16.91 -24.26 -0.03
C LEU A 17 -18.09 -24.84 0.74
N ASN A 18 -18.57 -24.16 1.79
CA ASN A 18 -19.75 -24.63 2.55
C ASN A 18 -20.99 -24.65 1.66
N GLU A 19 -21.19 -23.68 0.77
CA GLU A 19 -22.29 -23.71 -0.19
C GLU A 19 -22.17 -24.88 -1.19
N GLN A 20 -20.96 -25.16 -1.67
CA GLN A 20 -20.72 -26.32 -2.55
C GLN A 20 -20.95 -27.64 -1.83
N LEU A 21 -20.51 -27.77 -0.57
CA LEU A 21 -20.73 -28.96 0.27
C LEU A 21 -22.21 -29.17 0.57
N ASP A 22 -22.95 -28.12 0.91
CA ASP A 22 -24.40 -28.17 1.12
C ASP A 22 -25.13 -28.63 -0.15
N ARG A 23 -24.72 -28.11 -1.31
CA ARG A 23 -25.28 -28.51 -2.62
C ARG A 23 -24.97 -29.97 -2.93
N LEU A 24 -23.74 -30.41 -2.72
CA LEU A 24 -23.32 -31.80 -2.91
C LEU A 24 -24.10 -32.73 -1.98
N GLY A 25 -24.23 -32.37 -0.70
CA GLY A 25 -25.00 -33.09 0.29
C GLY A 25 -26.47 -33.23 -0.11
N ALA A 26 -27.08 -32.15 -0.61
CA ALA A 26 -28.46 -32.17 -1.12
C ALA A 26 -28.64 -33.09 -2.33
N VAL A 27 -27.67 -33.12 -3.27
CA VAL A 27 -27.71 -34.03 -4.43
C VAL A 27 -27.58 -35.46 -3.99
N ILE A 28 -26.63 -35.80 -3.12
CA ILE A 28 -26.44 -37.16 -2.60
C ILE A 28 -27.69 -37.61 -1.86
N SER A 29 -28.28 -36.77 -1.01
CA SER A 29 -29.50 -37.10 -0.28
C SER A 29 -30.69 -37.40 -1.24
N ARG A 30 -30.88 -36.59 -2.28
CA ARG A 30 -31.94 -36.83 -3.30
C ARG A 30 -31.75 -38.17 -3.98
N ILE A 31 -30.53 -38.48 -4.42
CA ILE A 31 -30.20 -39.75 -5.07
C ILE A 31 -30.49 -40.92 -4.09
N SER A 32 -30.08 -40.78 -2.85
CA SER A 32 -30.31 -41.82 -1.81
C SER A 32 -31.78 -42.07 -1.53
N TYR A 33 -32.62 -41.03 -1.47
CA TYR A 33 -34.06 -41.17 -1.32
C TYR A 33 -34.71 -41.87 -2.52
N VAL A 34 -34.30 -41.52 -3.74
CA VAL A 34 -34.78 -42.19 -4.95
C VAL A 34 -34.39 -43.66 -4.93
N LEU A 35 -33.15 -43.99 -4.58
CA LEU A 35 -32.69 -45.38 -4.45
C LEU A 35 -33.48 -46.14 -3.36
N ALA A 36 -33.71 -45.52 -2.22
CA ALA A 36 -34.49 -46.11 -1.13
C ALA A 36 -35.91 -46.47 -1.59
N VAL A 37 -36.58 -45.56 -2.31
CA VAL A 37 -37.92 -45.82 -2.87
C VAL A 37 -37.86 -46.94 -3.91
N LEU A 38 -36.88 -46.95 -4.81
CA LEU A 38 -36.72 -48.02 -5.81
C LEU A 38 -36.47 -49.38 -5.16
N ILE A 39 -35.68 -49.46 -4.08
CA ILE A 39 -35.44 -50.69 -3.31
C ILE A 39 -36.74 -51.19 -2.69
N ILE A 40 -37.52 -50.32 -2.04
CA ILE A 40 -38.77 -50.69 -1.41
C ILE A 40 -39.75 -51.22 -2.50
N LEU A 41 -39.93 -50.48 -3.61
CA LEU A 41 -40.80 -50.88 -4.70
C LEU A 41 -40.36 -52.19 -5.36
N GLY A 42 -39.06 -52.34 -5.65
CA GLY A 42 -38.49 -53.53 -6.26
C GLY A 42 -38.69 -54.77 -5.38
N ARG A 43 -38.47 -54.61 -4.05
CA ARG A 43 -38.71 -55.70 -3.10
C ARG A 43 -40.20 -56.08 -2.97
N LEU A 44 -41.08 -55.09 -2.95
CA LEU A 44 -42.52 -55.33 -2.94
C LEU A 44 -42.98 -56.04 -4.18
N ILE A 45 -42.58 -55.59 -5.38
CA ILE A 45 -42.89 -56.26 -6.65
C ILE A 45 -42.37 -57.70 -6.65
N SER A 46 -41.11 -57.90 -6.24
CA SER A 46 -40.52 -59.24 -6.15
C SER A 46 -41.28 -60.15 -5.18
N TYR A 47 -41.76 -59.63 -4.05
CA TYR A 47 -42.53 -60.38 -3.08
C TYR A 47 -43.88 -60.90 -3.68
N PHE A 48 -44.61 -59.99 -4.35
CA PHE A 48 -45.89 -60.34 -4.95
C PHE A 48 -45.74 -61.23 -6.22
N HIS A 49 -44.57 -61.20 -6.88
CA HIS A 49 -44.33 -62.05 -8.06
C HIS A 49 -43.88 -63.47 -7.69
N LEU A 50 -43.24 -63.65 -6.51
CA LEU A 50 -42.70 -64.92 -6.07
C LEU A 50 -43.67 -65.72 -5.17
N ASN A 51 -44.67 -65.09 -4.55
CA ASN A 51 -45.57 -65.69 -3.61
C ASN A 51 -47.02 -65.67 -4.21
N ASP A 52 -47.70 -66.80 -4.15
CA ASP A 52 -49.12 -66.92 -4.56
C ASP A 52 -49.99 -66.07 -3.62
N VAL A 53 -50.73 -65.13 -4.13
CA VAL A 53 -51.51 -64.12 -3.41
C VAL A 53 -52.57 -64.74 -2.46
N HIS A 54 -52.92 -65.97 -2.61
CA HIS A 54 -53.94 -66.66 -1.82
C HIS A 54 -53.43 -67.30 -0.50
N ALA A 55 -52.08 -67.34 -0.31
CA ALA A 55 -51.48 -67.98 0.88
C ALA A 55 -50.71 -67.01 1.79
N VAL A 56 -50.85 -65.70 1.57
CA VAL A 56 -50.00 -64.70 2.30
C VAL A 56 -50.70 -64.22 3.55
N TYR A 57 -50.10 -64.44 4.71
CA TYR A 57 -50.51 -63.87 5.99
C TYR A 57 -50.08 -62.41 6.11
N TRP A 58 -50.96 -61.56 6.67
CA TRP A 58 -50.66 -60.14 6.90
C TRP A 58 -49.38 -59.90 7.74
N VAL A 59 -49.03 -60.81 8.61
CA VAL A 59 -47.81 -60.75 9.42
C VAL A 59 -46.56 -60.87 8.56
N ASP A 60 -46.56 -61.74 7.56
CA ASP A 60 -45.40 -61.93 6.64
C ASP A 60 -45.20 -60.74 5.76
N ILE A 61 -46.30 -60.14 5.27
CA ILE A 61 -46.22 -58.87 4.53
C ILE A 61 -45.63 -57.78 5.40
N ALA A 62 -46.10 -57.64 6.65
CA ALA A 62 -45.63 -56.61 7.57
C ALA A 62 -44.15 -56.80 7.91
N ALA A 63 -43.69 -58.04 8.15
CA ALA A 63 -42.30 -58.36 8.38
C ALA A 63 -41.40 -58.01 7.16
N TYR A 64 -41.87 -58.34 5.95
CA TYR A 64 -41.12 -58.08 4.73
C TYR A 64 -41.03 -56.58 4.43
N VAL A 65 -42.11 -55.82 4.62
CA VAL A 65 -42.14 -54.36 4.50
C VAL A 65 -41.20 -53.73 5.51
N LEU A 66 -41.24 -54.18 6.81
CA LEU A 66 -40.35 -53.66 7.82
C LEU A 66 -38.89 -53.89 7.47
N GLN A 67 -38.52 -55.10 6.99
CA GLN A 67 -37.17 -55.41 6.54
C GLN A 67 -36.76 -54.55 5.32
N SER A 68 -37.66 -54.28 4.41
CA SER A 68 -37.39 -53.42 3.26
C SER A 68 -37.14 -51.97 3.65
N ILE A 69 -37.90 -51.47 4.60
CA ILE A 69 -37.69 -50.16 5.23
C ILE A 69 -36.33 -50.07 5.93
N MET A 70 -35.96 -51.09 6.72
CA MET A 70 -34.66 -51.16 7.38
C MET A 70 -33.49 -51.11 6.41
N ILE A 71 -33.56 -51.83 5.29
CA ILE A 71 -32.56 -51.79 4.22
C ILE A 71 -32.52 -50.40 3.58
N ALA A 72 -33.66 -49.80 3.27
CA ALA A 72 -33.74 -48.47 2.70
C ALA A 72 -33.12 -47.40 3.62
N ILE A 73 -33.43 -47.44 4.92
CA ILE A 73 -32.85 -46.55 5.92
C ILE A 73 -31.31 -46.73 5.97
N THR A 74 -30.84 -47.99 5.98
CA THR A 74 -29.41 -48.29 5.99
C THR A 74 -28.70 -47.67 4.79
N VAL A 75 -29.28 -47.78 3.57
CA VAL A 75 -28.72 -47.18 2.36
C VAL A 75 -28.68 -45.65 2.45
N VAL A 76 -29.75 -45.02 2.97
CA VAL A 76 -29.80 -43.57 3.13
C VAL A 76 -28.73 -43.08 4.15
N VAL A 77 -28.62 -43.78 5.28
CA VAL A 77 -27.64 -43.42 6.32
C VAL A 77 -26.19 -43.59 5.81
N MET A 78 -25.91 -44.72 5.12
CA MET A 78 -24.56 -44.96 4.58
C MET A 78 -24.19 -44.00 3.43
N ALA A 79 -25.14 -43.43 2.74
CA ALA A 79 -24.89 -42.49 1.64
C ALA A 79 -24.50 -41.09 2.13
N VAL A 80 -24.78 -40.74 3.36
CA VAL A 80 -24.39 -39.43 3.93
C VAL A 80 -22.88 -39.43 4.25
N PRO A 81 -22.07 -38.59 3.61
CA PRO A 81 -20.63 -38.58 3.81
C PRO A 81 -20.26 -37.83 5.13
N GLU A 82 -20.44 -38.47 6.27
CA GLU A 82 -20.16 -37.85 7.60
C GLU A 82 -18.69 -37.43 7.79
N GLY A 83 -17.75 -38.09 7.10
CA GLY A 83 -16.33 -37.76 7.18
C GLY A 83 -15.92 -36.50 6.40
N LEU A 84 -16.76 -35.99 5.51
CA LEU A 84 -16.41 -34.89 4.61
C LEU A 84 -16.24 -33.55 5.37
N PRO A 85 -17.14 -33.11 6.26
CA PRO A 85 -16.94 -31.91 7.05
C PRO A 85 -15.70 -32.00 7.97
N MET A 86 -15.43 -33.19 8.52
CA MET A 86 -14.27 -33.41 9.37
C MET A 86 -12.95 -33.32 8.61
N SER A 87 -12.85 -33.87 7.41
CA SER A 87 -11.66 -33.82 6.57
C SER A 87 -11.36 -32.39 6.10
N VAL A 88 -12.40 -31.60 5.76
CA VAL A 88 -12.26 -30.18 5.42
C VAL A 88 -11.74 -29.38 6.64
N THR A 89 -12.33 -29.58 7.79
CA THR A 89 -11.91 -28.89 9.03
C THR A 89 -10.45 -29.20 9.36
N LEU A 90 -10.03 -30.45 9.23
CA LEU A 90 -8.65 -30.87 9.46
C LEU A 90 -7.70 -30.21 8.44
N SER A 91 -8.08 -30.17 7.15
CA SER A 91 -7.30 -29.53 6.10
C SER A 91 -7.12 -28.04 6.34
N LEU A 92 -8.19 -27.34 6.75
CA LEU A 92 -8.15 -25.91 7.10
C LEU A 92 -7.27 -25.65 8.33
N ALA A 93 -7.33 -26.53 9.35
CA ALA A 93 -6.48 -26.43 10.52
C ALA A 93 -4.98 -26.60 10.17
N LEU A 94 -4.64 -27.53 9.29
CA LEU A 94 -3.28 -27.70 8.79
C LEU A 94 -2.81 -26.50 7.95
N SER A 95 -3.68 -25.94 7.14
CA SER A 95 -3.41 -24.72 6.36
C SER A 95 -3.15 -23.52 7.28
N MET A 96 -3.98 -23.34 8.30
CA MET A 96 -3.79 -22.29 9.32
C MET A 96 -2.45 -22.44 10.05
N ARG A 97 -2.04 -23.66 10.37
CA ARG A 97 -0.73 -23.93 10.99
C ARG A 97 0.43 -23.57 10.06
N ARG A 98 0.33 -23.85 8.77
CA ARG A 98 1.34 -23.46 7.76
C ARG A 98 1.42 -21.93 7.63
N MET A 99 0.29 -21.23 7.59
CA MET A 99 0.25 -19.77 7.55
C MET A 99 0.88 -19.12 8.77
N LEU A 100 0.69 -19.71 9.96
CA LEU A 100 1.33 -19.24 11.18
C LEU A 100 2.87 -19.34 11.10
N GLN A 101 3.40 -20.38 10.44
CA GLN A 101 4.85 -20.54 10.24
C GLN A 101 5.45 -19.45 9.31
N THR A 102 4.63 -18.84 8.47
CA THR A 102 5.02 -17.71 7.59
C THR A 102 4.64 -16.35 8.19
N ASN A 103 4.48 -16.26 9.51
CA ASN A 103 4.09 -15.05 10.25
C ASN A 103 2.71 -14.49 9.90
N ASN A 104 1.83 -15.31 9.33
CA ASN A 104 0.45 -14.93 9.04
C ASN A 104 -0.48 -15.47 10.13
N LEU A 105 -0.91 -14.61 11.06
CA LEU A 105 -1.82 -14.99 12.13
C LEU A 105 -3.27 -15.04 11.62
N VAL A 106 -3.78 -16.24 11.41
CA VAL A 106 -5.18 -16.48 11.08
C VAL A 106 -5.98 -16.77 12.35
N ARG A 107 -7.00 -15.98 12.61
CA ARG A 107 -7.85 -16.11 13.82
C ARG A 107 -9.11 -16.95 13.60
N LYS A 108 -9.59 -17.06 12.38
CA LYS A 108 -10.77 -17.85 11.99
C LYS A 108 -10.37 -18.83 10.90
N MET A 109 -10.67 -20.13 11.06
CA MET A 109 -10.32 -21.19 10.07
C MET A 109 -10.88 -20.90 8.67
N HIS A 110 -12.11 -20.41 8.61
CA HIS A 110 -12.75 -20.07 7.32
C HIS A 110 -12.05 -18.95 6.55
N ALA A 111 -11.21 -18.14 7.21
CA ALA A 111 -10.42 -17.11 6.52
C ALA A 111 -9.41 -17.71 5.54
N CYS A 112 -8.84 -18.89 5.85
CA CYS A 112 -7.92 -19.60 4.94
C CYS A 112 -8.61 -19.98 3.63
N GLU A 113 -9.85 -20.43 3.72
CA GLU A 113 -10.67 -20.78 2.57
C GLU A 113 -11.01 -19.54 1.72
N THR A 114 -11.49 -18.47 2.38
CA THR A 114 -11.84 -17.23 1.70
C THR A 114 -10.63 -16.62 0.99
N MET A 115 -9.45 -16.67 1.61
CA MET A 115 -8.21 -16.22 0.97
C MET A 115 -7.85 -17.06 -0.25
N GLY A 116 -8.04 -18.38 -0.21
CA GLY A 116 -7.78 -19.28 -1.35
C GLY A 116 -8.77 -19.10 -2.51
N ALA A 117 -9.95 -18.55 -2.26
CA ALA A 117 -10.97 -18.27 -3.29
C ALA A 117 -10.97 -16.80 -3.76
N THR A 118 -9.97 -16.00 -3.35
CA THR A 118 -9.91 -14.56 -3.68
C THR A 118 -9.53 -14.38 -5.14
N THR A 119 -10.32 -13.59 -5.87
CA THR A 119 -10.08 -13.22 -7.27
C THR A 119 -9.58 -11.79 -7.43
N VAL A 120 -9.74 -10.96 -6.41
CA VAL A 120 -9.31 -9.55 -6.41
C VAL A 120 -8.67 -9.22 -5.07
N ILE A 121 -7.46 -8.67 -5.10
CA ILE A 121 -6.74 -8.20 -3.92
C ILE A 121 -6.65 -6.69 -3.97
N CYS A 122 -7.28 -6.01 -3.01
CA CYS A 122 -7.17 -4.57 -2.81
C CYS A 122 -6.15 -4.30 -1.70
N THR A 123 -5.12 -3.53 -2.03
CA THR A 123 -4.06 -3.18 -1.08
C THR A 123 -3.84 -1.68 -1.04
N ASP A 124 -3.42 -1.17 0.11
CA ASP A 124 -2.93 0.20 0.22
C ASP A 124 -1.51 0.28 -0.37
N LYS A 125 -1.15 1.45 -0.90
CA LYS A 125 0.17 1.69 -1.49
C LYS A 125 1.22 1.93 -0.40
N THR A 126 0.98 2.93 0.44
CA THR A 126 1.99 3.48 1.36
C THR A 126 2.21 2.59 2.57
N GLY A 127 3.43 2.13 2.77
CA GLY A 127 3.81 1.26 3.89
C GLY A 127 3.44 -0.22 3.71
N THR A 128 2.64 -0.55 2.68
CA THR A 128 2.33 -1.94 2.31
C THR A 128 3.13 -2.36 1.08
N LEU A 129 2.93 -1.71 -0.05
CA LEU A 129 3.70 -1.95 -1.27
C LEU A 129 5.02 -1.17 -1.29
N THR A 130 5.09 -0.07 -0.55
CA THR A 130 6.26 0.79 -0.45
C THR A 130 6.89 0.72 0.94
N GLN A 131 8.11 1.27 1.07
CA GLN A 131 8.88 1.21 2.30
C GLN A 131 8.41 2.21 3.37
N ASN A 132 7.44 3.09 3.05
CA ASN A 132 7.02 4.24 3.88
C ASN A 132 8.20 5.15 4.26
N GLN A 133 9.15 5.29 3.35
CA GLN A 133 10.35 6.09 3.53
C GLN A 133 10.58 6.93 2.28
N MET A 134 10.29 8.22 2.35
CA MET A 134 10.52 9.14 1.25
C MET A 134 12.01 9.25 0.95
N ARG A 135 12.38 9.11 -0.31
CA ARG A 135 13.75 9.26 -0.82
C ARG A 135 13.76 10.09 -2.08
N ILE A 136 14.88 10.76 -2.32
CA ILE A 136 15.13 11.42 -3.60
C ILE A 136 15.31 10.33 -4.65
N ALA A 137 14.45 10.35 -5.68
CA ALA A 137 14.54 9.47 -6.82
C ALA A 137 15.41 10.07 -7.93
N ASP A 138 15.28 11.38 -8.15
CA ASP A 138 16.07 12.13 -9.12
C ASP A 138 16.16 13.60 -8.73
N THR A 139 17.24 14.26 -9.16
CA THR A 139 17.44 15.71 -8.99
C THR A 139 17.92 16.32 -10.28
N ARG A 140 17.35 17.45 -10.66
CA ARG A 140 17.82 18.24 -11.78
C ARG A 140 17.98 19.69 -11.38
N PHE A 141 19.24 20.07 -11.09
CA PHE A 141 19.64 21.44 -10.83
C PHE A 141 20.26 22.02 -12.11
N TYR A 142 19.65 23.08 -12.61
CA TYR A 142 20.01 23.68 -13.89
C TYR A 142 21.29 24.53 -13.72
N GLY A 143 22.19 24.47 -14.70
CA GLY A 143 23.45 25.22 -14.71
C GLY A 143 24.62 24.55 -14.02
N LEU A 144 24.44 23.41 -13.31
CA LEU A 144 25.57 22.64 -12.75
C LEU A 144 26.39 21.92 -13.81
N ASP A 145 25.76 21.58 -14.94
CA ASP A 145 26.42 20.90 -16.08
C ASP A 145 27.13 21.88 -17.02
N ASP A 146 27.02 23.20 -16.77
CA ASP A 146 27.64 24.22 -17.58
C ASP A 146 29.08 24.49 -17.09
N THR A 147 30.06 24.06 -17.88
CA THR A 147 31.49 24.17 -17.58
C THR A 147 32.01 25.62 -17.48
N SER A 148 31.17 26.61 -17.79
CA SER A 148 31.49 28.02 -17.71
C SER A 148 31.31 28.67 -16.33
N LEU A 149 30.67 27.94 -15.38
CA LEU A 149 30.34 28.44 -14.06
C LEU A 149 31.23 27.76 -12.99
N ASN A 150 31.47 28.46 -11.90
CA ASN A 150 32.26 27.93 -10.78
C ASN A 150 31.37 26.91 -10.00
N THR A 151 31.42 25.66 -10.42
CA THR A 151 30.50 24.56 -9.97
C THR A 151 30.51 24.36 -8.46
N ASP A 152 31.63 24.68 -7.77
CA ASP A 152 31.76 24.50 -6.32
C ASP A 152 30.90 25.50 -5.53
N ASP A 153 30.87 26.76 -5.92
CA ASP A 153 30.09 27.82 -5.27
C ASP A 153 28.59 27.59 -5.47
N GLU A 154 28.20 27.08 -6.63
CA GLU A 154 26.81 26.80 -6.95
C GLU A 154 26.27 25.59 -6.23
N GLN A 155 27.06 24.54 -6.13
CA GLN A 155 26.69 23.37 -5.32
C GLN A 155 26.56 23.75 -3.86
N ALA A 156 27.48 24.60 -3.34
CA ALA A 156 27.43 25.11 -1.97
C ALA A 156 26.15 25.92 -1.72
N LEU A 157 25.71 26.75 -2.67
CA LEU A 157 24.48 27.53 -2.60
C LEU A 157 23.24 26.63 -2.54
N ILE A 158 23.21 25.57 -3.36
CA ILE A 158 22.13 24.58 -3.33
C ILE A 158 22.12 23.85 -1.99
N ASP A 159 23.27 23.36 -1.52
CA ASP A 159 23.40 22.65 -0.26
C ASP A 159 22.96 23.51 0.93
N GLU A 160 23.38 24.79 0.97
CA GLU A 160 22.91 25.76 1.95
C GLU A 160 21.40 25.91 1.91
N GLY A 161 20.83 26.17 0.73
CA GLY A 161 19.37 26.31 0.55
C GLY A 161 18.58 25.09 0.96
N LEU A 162 19.05 23.89 0.65
CA LEU A 162 18.42 22.64 1.06
C LEU A 162 18.48 22.46 2.59
N ALA A 163 19.60 22.81 3.21
CA ALA A 163 19.78 22.69 4.65
C ALA A 163 18.93 23.69 5.44
N VAL A 164 19.01 24.98 5.11
CA VAL A 164 18.38 26.04 5.91
C VAL A 164 16.87 26.18 5.67
N ASN A 165 16.44 25.98 4.45
CA ASN A 165 15.03 26.08 4.08
C ASN A 165 14.28 24.76 4.35
N SER A 166 14.40 24.24 5.58
CA SER A 166 13.74 23.00 6.01
C SER A 166 13.49 23.02 7.52
N THR A 167 12.33 22.51 7.93
CA THR A 167 11.94 22.34 9.34
C THR A 167 12.19 20.92 9.85
N ALA A 168 12.52 19.98 8.97
CA ALA A 168 12.81 18.61 9.35
C ALA A 168 14.21 18.47 9.99
N MET A 169 14.38 17.41 10.76
CA MET A 169 15.64 16.99 11.36
C MET A 169 15.84 15.48 11.18
N LEU A 170 17.10 15.04 11.19
CA LEU A 170 17.43 13.62 11.24
C LEU A 170 17.82 13.24 12.67
N GLY A 171 17.15 12.24 13.22
CA GLY A 171 17.49 11.57 14.47
C GLY A 171 18.01 10.16 14.20
N GLN A 172 18.51 9.50 15.24
CA GLN A 172 18.86 8.09 15.20
C GLN A 172 17.70 7.24 15.73
N GLU A 173 17.43 6.13 15.06
CA GLU A 173 16.46 5.15 15.55
C GLU A 173 17.16 4.22 16.55
N PRO A 174 16.63 4.03 17.78
CA PRO A 174 17.17 3.06 18.70
C PRO A 174 17.19 1.66 18.04
N ASN A 175 18.33 1.03 17.92
CA ASN A 175 18.54 -0.27 17.30
C ASN A 175 18.54 -0.33 15.76
N SER A 176 18.72 0.79 15.07
CA SER A 176 18.82 0.82 13.60
C SER A 176 19.86 1.84 13.17
N ASP A 177 20.71 1.48 12.19
CA ASP A 177 21.64 2.41 11.55
C ASP A 177 20.96 3.38 10.56
N LYS A 178 19.62 3.27 10.42
CA LYS A 178 18.88 4.13 9.51
C LYS A 178 18.50 5.45 10.16
N PRO A 179 18.69 6.58 9.47
CA PRO A 179 18.27 7.87 9.98
C PRO A 179 16.75 7.93 10.11
N LYS A 180 16.26 8.41 11.25
CA LYS A 180 14.86 8.68 11.50
C LYS A 180 14.55 10.14 11.18
N VAL A 181 13.59 10.35 10.27
CA VAL A 181 13.13 11.71 9.96
C VAL A 181 12.18 12.19 11.06
N LEU A 182 12.51 13.34 11.63
CA LEU A 182 11.66 14.10 12.55
C LEU A 182 11.12 15.31 11.79
N GLY A 183 9.79 15.40 11.64
CA GLY A 183 9.12 16.45 10.89
C GLY A 183 8.55 15.95 9.54
N ASN A 184 8.57 16.81 8.53
CA ASN A 184 7.99 16.51 7.22
C ASN A 184 8.84 15.45 6.47
N PRO A 185 8.24 14.30 6.06
CA PRO A 185 8.98 13.24 5.35
C PRO A 185 9.60 13.68 4.02
N THR A 186 8.96 14.62 3.31
CA THR A 186 9.46 15.15 2.04
C THR A 186 10.74 15.98 2.25
N GLU A 187 10.77 16.78 3.32
CA GLU A 187 11.97 17.53 3.73
C GLU A 187 13.07 16.61 4.24
N GLY A 188 12.67 15.58 5.01
CA GLY A 188 13.60 14.56 5.49
C GLY A 188 14.31 13.81 4.38
N ALA A 189 13.63 13.57 3.25
CA ALA A 189 14.24 12.95 2.08
C ALA A 189 15.41 13.77 1.51
N LEU A 190 15.30 15.12 1.52
CA LEU A 190 16.38 16.01 1.10
C LEU A 190 17.57 15.93 2.06
N LEU A 191 17.31 15.90 3.36
CA LEU A 191 18.39 15.82 4.37
C LEU A 191 19.11 14.47 4.33
N ILE A 192 18.39 13.36 4.12
CA ILE A 192 18.99 12.03 3.91
C ILE A 192 19.88 12.05 2.66
N TRP A 193 19.39 12.62 1.57
CA TRP A 193 20.13 12.74 0.32
C TRP A 193 21.42 13.57 0.46
N MET A 194 21.40 14.64 1.27
CA MET A 194 22.59 15.41 1.63
C MET A 194 23.57 14.56 2.44
N GLN A 195 23.09 13.83 3.45
CA GLN A 195 23.93 12.95 4.29
C GLN A 195 24.59 11.83 3.48
N GLU A 196 23.86 11.20 2.55
CA GLU A 196 24.41 10.19 1.63
C GLU A 196 25.55 10.74 0.76
N ARG A 197 25.53 12.04 0.45
CA ARG A 197 26.58 12.78 -0.25
C ARG A 197 27.67 13.37 0.66
N LYS A 198 27.67 12.97 1.93
CA LYS A 198 28.61 13.47 2.95
C LYS A 198 28.56 15.02 3.15
N ARG A 199 27.38 15.60 2.93
CA ARG A 199 27.09 17.00 3.23
C ARG A 199 26.44 17.10 4.59
N ASP A 200 27.08 17.80 5.51
CA ASP A 200 26.57 18.00 6.87
C ASP A 200 25.61 19.20 6.90
N TYR A 201 24.30 18.86 6.83
CA TYR A 201 23.25 19.88 6.86
C TYR A 201 23.18 20.64 8.20
N ALA A 202 23.63 20.02 9.31
CA ALA A 202 23.62 20.69 10.62
C ALA A 202 24.68 21.77 10.69
N ALA A 203 25.90 21.46 10.23
CA ALA A 203 26.98 22.46 10.12
C ALA A 203 26.59 23.61 9.17
N LEU A 204 25.92 23.33 8.05
CA LEU A 204 25.43 24.37 7.14
C LEU A 204 24.38 25.28 7.79
N ARG A 205 23.47 24.72 8.61
CA ARG A 205 22.50 25.52 9.38
C ARG A 205 23.15 26.41 10.44
N GLU A 206 24.18 25.92 11.10
CA GLU A 206 24.93 26.73 12.08
C GLU A 206 25.69 27.84 11.40
N ALA A 207 26.27 27.59 10.22
CA ALA A 207 27.06 28.59 9.47
C ALA A 207 26.17 29.67 8.81
N ALA A 208 24.93 29.38 8.49
CA ALA A 208 24.00 30.31 7.83
C ALA A 208 22.74 30.54 8.70
N PRO A 209 22.81 31.45 9.67
CA PRO A 209 21.71 31.72 10.59
C PRO A 209 20.47 32.26 9.87
N VAL A 210 19.32 31.72 10.22
CA VAL A 210 18.01 32.14 9.70
C VAL A 210 17.64 33.48 10.28
N MET A 211 17.40 34.47 9.43
CA MET A 211 16.98 35.82 9.80
C MET A 211 15.46 35.94 9.82
N ASN A 212 14.79 35.37 8.82
CA ASN A 212 13.33 35.38 8.70
C ASN A 212 12.85 34.16 7.94
N GLN A 213 11.63 33.67 8.25
CA GLN A 213 11.08 32.46 7.63
C GLN A 213 9.59 32.55 7.44
N LEU A 214 9.14 32.25 6.23
CA LEU A 214 7.75 31.99 5.89
C LEU A 214 7.57 30.47 5.75
N THR A 215 6.92 29.87 6.74
CA THR A 215 6.68 28.42 6.79
C THR A 215 5.72 27.97 5.69
N PHE A 216 5.80 26.69 5.34
CA PHE A 216 4.92 26.09 4.32
C PHE A 216 3.44 26.20 4.71
N SER A 217 2.58 26.53 3.75
CA SER A 217 1.14 26.35 3.88
C SER A 217 0.55 25.66 2.66
N THR A 218 -0.53 24.89 2.85
CA THR A 218 -1.23 24.19 1.78
C THR A 218 -1.88 25.13 0.78
N GLU A 219 -2.19 26.34 1.19
CA GLU A 219 -2.75 27.38 0.32
C GLU A 219 -1.69 27.98 -0.61
N ARG A 220 -0.55 28.36 -0.06
CA ARG A 220 0.57 28.95 -0.82
C ARG A 220 1.40 27.91 -1.58
N LYS A 221 1.51 26.70 -1.04
CA LYS A 221 2.31 25.57 -1.56
C LYS A 221 3.80 25.86 -1.71
N TYR A 222 4.32 26.83 -0.99
CA TYR A 222 5.74 27.12 -0.90
C TYR A 222 6.14 27.56 0.51
N MET A 223 7.43 27.52 0.77
CA MET A 223 8.14 27.98 1.96
C MET A 223 9.30 28.85 1.51
N ALA A 224 9.61 29.92 2.26
CA ALA A 224 10.71 30.82 1.99
C ALA A 224 11.50 31.09 3.27
N THR A 225 12.81 31.11 3.17
CA THR A 225 13.72 31.33 4.31
C THR A 225 14.82 32.29 3.91
N GLU A 226 14.98 33.37 4.67
CA GLU A 226 16.05 34.33 4.55
C GLU A 226 17.16 33.98 5.53
N VAL A 227 18.38 33.95 5.04
CA VAL A 227 19.58 33.68 5.85
C VAL A 227 20.68 34.70 5.63
N SER A 228 21.58 34.83 6.61
CA SER A 228 22.91 35.39 6.38
C SER A 228 23.78 34.28 5.80
N SER A 229 24.12 34.35 4.52
CA SER A 229 24.79 33.27 3.82
C SER A 229 26.20 33.03 4.29
N ALA A 230 26.56 31.75 4.43
CA ALA A 230 27.94 31.32 4.62
C ALA A 230 28.69 31.15 3.29
N VAL A 231 27.98 30.93 2.21
CA VAL A 231 28.53 30.73 0.87
C VAL A 231 28.98 32.07 0.27
N ILE A 232 28.17 33.12 0.46
CA ILE A 232 28.48 34.48 0.01
C ILE A 232 28.57 35.36 1.26
N PRO A 233 29.78 35.56 1.84
CA PRO A 233 29.95 36.28 3.08
C PRO A 233 29.39 37.71 3.02
N GLY A 234 28.57 38.07 3.99
CA GLY A 234 27.90 39.35 4.07
C GLY A 234 26.66 39.53 3.22
N ALA A 235 26.28 38.52 2.42
CA ALA A 235 25.05 38.56 1.64
C ALA A 235 23.87 38.00 2.43
N ARG A 236 22.69 38.60 2.20
CA ARG A 236 21.39 38.06 2.62
C ARG A 236 20.80 37.27 1.45
N ILE A 237 20.54 36.00 1.67
CA ILE A 237 19.97 35.16 0.61
C ILE A 237 18.59 34.67 1.04
N LEU A 238 17.62 34.80 0.13
CA LEU A 238 16.31 34.25 0.24
C LEU A 238 16.25 32.93 -0.53
N TYR A 239 15.96 31.84 0.14
CA TYR A 239 15.71 30.54 -0.44
C TYR A 239 14.21 30.24 -0.46
N VAL A 240 13.68 29.82 -1.60
CA VAL A 240 12.27 29.42 -1.79
C VAL A 240 12.21 27.99 -2.27
N LYS A 241 11.33 27.18 -1.64
CA LYS A 241 11.00 25.83 -2.12
C LYS A 241 9.51 25.58 -2.08
N GLY A 242 9.00 24.79 -2.98
CA GLY A 242 7.57 24.47 -3.03
C GLY A 242 7.18 23.66 -4.25
N ALA A 243 5.91 23.74 -4.62
CA ALA A 243 5.42 23.17 -5.85
C ALA A 243 6.15 23.82 -7.05
N PRO A 244 6.80 23.01 -7.92
CA PRO A 244 7.70 23.55 -8.96
C PRO A 244 7.02 24.55 -9.89
N GLU A 245 5.76 24.29 -10.25
CA GLU A 245 4.97 25.19 -11.10
C GLU A 245 4.75 26.55 -10.46
N ILE A 246 4.58 26.59 -9.14
CA ILE A 246 4.40 27.85 -8.38
C ILE A 246 5.74 28.56 -8.21
N VAL A 247 6.76 27.85 -7.76
CA VAL A 247 8.08 28.42 -7.55
C VAL A 247 8.66 28.94 -8.87
N CYS A 248 8.51 28.20 -9.96
CA CYS A 248 8.97 28.63 -11.29
C CYS A 248 8.23 29.89 -11.76
N SER A 249 6.90 29.96 -11.53
CA SER A 249 6.10 31.15 -11.91
C SER A 249 6.46 32.42 -11.12
N MET A 250 7.05 32.27 -9.91
CA MET A 250 7.54 33.39 -9.10
C MET A 250 8.92 33.90 -9.55
N CYS A 251 9.63 33.12 -10.37
CA CYS A 251 11.01 33.42 -10.77
C CYS A 251 11.06 34.33 -12.00
N ALA A 252 11.91 35.35 -11.93
CA ALA A 252 12.25 36.19 -13.09
C ALA A 252 13.28 35.53 -14.01
N HIS A 253 14.11 34.67 -13.45
CA HIS A 253 15.21 34.01 -14.15
C HIS A 253 15.17 32.50 -13.90
N ILE A 254 15.63 31.74 -14.91
CA ILE A 254 15.90 30.30 -14.80
C ILE A 254 17.39 30.11 -14.98
N ARG A 255 18.02 29.33 -14.10
CA ARG A 255 19.43 29.06 -14.22
C ARG A 255 19.67 28.10 -15.40
N GLY A 256 20.81 28.29 -16.07
CA GLY A 256 21.11 27.58 -17.34
C GLY A 256 20.24 28.06 -18.51
N ASN A 257 20.49 27.54 -19.67
CA ASN A 257 19.71 27.85 -20.89
C ASN A 257 18.49 26.92 -21.04
N VAL A 258 17.70 26.74 -19.96
CA VAL A 258 16.56 25.83 -19.94
C VAL A 258 15.27 26.61 -20.18
N SER A 259 14.43 26.11 -21.07
CA SER A 259 13.13 26.69 -21.36
C SER A 259 12.04 26.23 -20.38
N HIS A 260 11.00 27.03 -20.19
CA HIS A 260 9.82 26.61 -19.41
C HIS A 260 9.20 25.32 -19.94
N THR A 261 9.20 25.11 -21.25
CA THR A 261 8.66 23.90 -21.88
C THR A 261 9.45 22.64 -21.52
N GLU A 262 10.76 22.74 -21.33
CA GLU A 262 11.60 21.62 -20.84
C GLU A 262 11.30 21.30 -19.38
N ILE A 263 11.14 22.33 -18.55
CA ILE A 263 10.74 22.16 -17.14
C ILE A 263 9.39 21.46 -17.04
N ASP A 264 8.40 21.91 -17.81
CA ASP A 264 7.05 21.31 -17.83
C ASP A 264 7.08 19.86 -18.30
N SER A 265 7.87 19.57 -19.34
CA SER A 265 8.06 18.20 -19.83
C SER A 265 8.70 17.28 -18.78
N GLN A 266 9.70 17.78 -18.06
CA GLN A 266 10.35 17.06 -16.97
C GLN A 266 9.37 16.81 -15.81
N LEU A 267 8.59 17.81 -15.44
CA LEU A 267 7.56 17.68 -14.41
C LEU A 267 6.51 16.64 -14.78
N ALA A 268 6.03 16.67 -16.03
CA ALA A 268 5.08 15.68 -16.52
C ALA A 268 5.66 14.25 -16.48
N ALA A 269 6.94 14.08 -16.78
CA ALA A 269 7.63 12.79 -16.68
C ALA A 269 7.70 12.28 -15.25
N TYR A 270 8.01 13.12 -14.25
CA TYR A 270 8.00 12.74 -12.84
C TYR A 270 6.60 12.46 -12.31
N GLN A 271 5.61 13.27 -12.70
CA GLN A 271 4.22 13.10 -12.30
C GLN A 271 3.60 11.80 -12.86
N SER A 272 3.96 11.42 -14.09
CA SER A 272 3.52 10.15 -14.70
C SER A 272 4.00 8.93 -13.91
N GLN A 273 5.11 9.06 -13.20
CA GLN A 273 5.67 8.03 -12.30
C GLN A 273 5.18 8.17 -10.84
N ALA A 274 4.17 9.02 -10.60
CA ALA A 274 3.61 9.30 -9.27
C ALA A 274 4.67 9.81 -8.25
N MET A 275 5.71 10.48 -8.70
CA MET A 275 6.72 11.11 -7.85
C MET A 275 6.21 12.46 -7.34
N ARG A 276 6.58 12.81 -6.11
CA ARG A 276 6.41 14.17 -5.60
C ARG A 276 7.56 15.03 -6.09
N THR A 277 7.25 16.24 -6.53
CA THR A 277 8.26 17.18 -7.03
C THR A 277 8.35 18.41 -6.14
N LEU A 278 9.56 18.88 -5.92
CA LEU A 278 9.86 20.14 -5.27
C LEU A 278 10.72 21.00 -6.18
N GLY A 279 10.31 22.25 -6.39
CA GLY A 279 11.09 23.28 -7.05
C GLY A 279 11.86 24.13 -6.05
N PHE A 280 13.02 24.61 -6.46
CA PHE A 280 13.92 25.42 -5.66
C PHE A 280 14.28 26.70 -6.40
N ALA A 281 14.33 27.81 -5.64
CA ALA A 281 14.75 29.10 -6.16
C ALA A 281 15.50 29.88 -5.08
N TYR A 282 16.28 30.87 -5.49
CA TYR A 282 16.97 31.80 -4.58
C TYR A 282 16.98 33.22 -5.13
N GLN A 283 17.22 34.16 -4.24
CA GLN A 283 17.53 35.56 -4.58
C GLN A 283 18.53 36.14 -3.58
N ILE A 284 19.54 36.83 -4.09
CA ILE A 284 20.42 37.64 -3.25
C ILE A 284 19.70 38.98 -3.00
N LEU A 285 19.37 39.25 -1.74
CA LEU A 285 18.67 40.46 -1.33
C LEU A 285 19.60 41.66 -1.23
N GLN A 286 19.15 42.79 -1.76
CA GLN A 286 19.86 44.07 -1.56
C GLN A 286 19.62 44.62 -0.16
N ASP A 287 20.49 45.56 0.28
CA ASP A 287 20.30 46.22 1.57
C ASP A 287 18.98 46.99 1.61
N GLY A 288 18.16 46.68 2.65
CA GLY A 288 16.83 47.27 2.81
C GLY A 288 15.72 46.67 1.94
N GLU A 289 16.02 45.67 1.11
CA GLU A 289 15.02 44.96 0.31
C GLU A 289 14.11 44.09 1.22
N THR A 290 12.80 44.30 1.09
CA THR A 290 11.77 43.48 1.76
C THR A 290 11.22 42.45 0.80
N TRP A 291 11.16 41.20 1.26
CA TRP A 291 10.65 40.08 0.45
C TRP A 291 9.35 39.49 0.98
N LEU A 292 8.96 39.91 2.21
CA LEU A 292 7.77 39.39 2.88
C LEU A 292 6.76 40.51 3.14
N GLU A 293 5.58 40.41 2.55
CA GLU A 293 4.45 41.33 2.79
C GLU A 293 3.17 40.52 3.00
N GLU A 294 2.39 40.85 3.99
CA GLU A 294 1.10 40.21 4.31
C GLU A 294 1.13 38.69 4.31
N GLY A 295 2.24 38.08 4.75
CA GLY A 295 2.42 36.64 4.77
C GLY A 295 2.62 35.98 3.39
N ARG A 296 3.06 36.75 2.39
CA ARG A 296 3.40 36.29 1.05
C ARG A 296 4.80 36.73 0.66
N CYS A 297 5.47 35.92 -0.15
CA CYS A 297 6.73 36.29 -0.74
C CYS A 297 6.47 37.24 -1.92
N VAL A 298 7.04 38.45 -1.84
CA VAL A 298 6.96 39.51 -2.87
C VAL A 298 8.30 39.75 -3.58
N ALA A 299 9.25 38.85 -3.43
CA ALA A 299 10.54 38.87 -4.10
C ALA A 299 10.35 38.87 -5.62
N LYS A 300 11.08 39.78 -6.34
CA LYS A 300 10.88 40.01 -7.77
C LYS A 300 11.95 39.41 -8.68
N ASN A 301 13.14 39.12 -8.10
CA ASN A 301 14.30 38.68 -8.86
C ASN A 301 14.73 37.26 -8.47
N LEU A 302 13.74 36.39 -8.17
CA LEU A 302 14.00 34.99 -7.89
C LEU A 302 14.59 34.29 -9.11
N THR A 303 15.60 33.47 -8.89
CA THR A 303 16.23 32.60 -9.88
C THR A 303 15.87 31.15 -9.57
N PHE A 304 15.23 30.47 -10.52
CA PHE A 304 14.89 29.06 -10.40
C PHE A 304 16.13 28.20 -10.53
N LEU A 305 16.37 27.34 -9.52
CA LEU A 305 17.56 26.48 -9.44
C LEU A 305 17.34 25.10 -10.06
N GLY A 306 16.16 24.52 -9.87
CA GLY A 306 15.91 23.17 -10.32
C GLY A 306 14.78 22.46 -9.57
N ILE A 307 14.73 21.16 -9.79
CA ILE A 307 13.67 20.26 -9.29
C ILE A 307 14.29 19.06 -8.60
N ALA A 308 13.69 18.62 -7.48
CA ALA A 308 13.90 17.31 -6.92
C ALA A 308 12.64 16.47 -7.04
N ALA A 309 12.78 15.24 -7.52
CA ALA A 309 11.72 14.24 -7.57
C ALA A 309 11.89 13.27 -6.40
N ILE A 310 10.82 13.09 -5.65
CA ILE A 310 10.79 12.33 -4.39
C ILE A 310 9.78 11.22 -4.52
N ALA A 311 10.18 10.00 -4.21
CA ALA A 311 9.33 8.82 -4.23
C ALA A 311 9.46 8.02 -2.93
N ASP A 312 8.43 7.26 -2.64
CA ASP A 312 8.49 6.19 -1.64
C ASP A 312 8.80 4.90 -2.40
N PRO A 313 10.02 4.33 -2.27
CA PRO A 313 10.43 3.20 -3.07
C PRO A 313 9.60 1.96 -2.77
N VAL A 314 9.30 1.19 -3.81
CA VAL A 314 8.63 -0.11 -3.69
C VAL A 314 9.52 -1.07 -2.91
N ARG A 315 8.94 -1.90 -2.04
CA ARG A 315 9.66 -2.94 -1.32
C ARG A 315 10.17 -3.98 -2.31
N PHE A 316 11.36 -4.52 -2.06
CA PHE A 316 12.03 -5.44 -2.98
C PHE A 316 11.27 -6.77 -3.21
N ASP A 317 10.47 -7.19 -2.23
CA ASP A 317 9.67 -8.42 -2.25
C ASP A 317 8.33 -8.29 -2.99
N VAL A 318 7.83 -7.06 -3.19
CA VAL A 318 6.52 -6.79 -3.78
C VAL A 318 6.39 -7.23 -5.25
N PRO A 319 7.37 -6.99 -6.16
CA PRO A 319 7.22 -7.42 -7.54
C PRO A 319 7.03 -8.94 -7.68
N ALA A 320 7.79 -9.73 -6.89
CA ALA A 320 7.66 -11.18 -6.86
C ALA A 320 6.30 -11.62 -6.28
N ALA A 321 5.85 -10.96 -5.21
CA ALA A 321 4.56 -11.24 -4.60
C ALA A 321 3.39 -10.94 -5.55
N VAL A 322 3.42 -9.81 -6.27
CA VAL A 322 2.42 -9.46 -7.28
C VAL A 322 2.40 -10.49 -8.42
N ALA A 323 3.57 -10.86 -8.93
CA ALA A 323 3.66 -11.89 -9.97
C ALA A 323 3.08 -13.24 -9.51
N ALA A 324 3.36 -13.65 -8.27
CA ALA A 324 2.79 -14.87 -7.67
C ALA A 324 1.25 -14.78 -7.55
N CYS A 325 0.72 -13.65 -7.09
CA CYS A 325 -0.74 -13.45 -7.01
C CYS A 325 -1.41 -13.46 -8.39
N MET A 326 -0.76 -12.92 -9.43
CA MET A 326 -1.31 -12.91 -10.79
C MET A 326 -1.25 -14.28 -11.48
N SER A 327 -0.39 -15.18 -11.02
CA SER A 327 -0.23 -16.53 -11.56
C SER A 327 -1.09 -17.59 -10.84
N ALA A 328 -1.65 -17.25 -9.70
CA ALA A 328 -2.51 -18.13 -8.91
C ALA A 328 -3.96 -18.07 -9.36
#